data_cefb47b5c8641fb0709b93777254bd5c
#
_entry.id   cefb47b5c8641fb0709b93777254bd5c
#
_cell.length_a   1.000
_cell.length_b   1.000
_cell.length_c   1.000
_cell.angle_alpha   90.00
_cell.angle_beta   90.00
_cell.angle_gamma   90.00
#
_symmetry.space_group_name_H-M   'P 1'
#
loop_
_entity.id
_entity.type
_entity.pdbx_description
1 polymer ?
#
loop_
_entity_poly.entity_id
_entity_poly.type
_entity_poly.pdbx_seq_one_letter_code
_entity_poly.pdbx_strand_id
1 'polypeptide(L)'
;MRKRFILLVSVLVLAACSVQNESQINSSSSSLSVLPSGKMDQSQIVAPQVGLSDEEWNNSRGTVSDGKDTNSEQEPTRILSEDADSLIVYFSRSGSTELLASKIQALSGADVIELVAKETYSSNYGETVQRATQERNVKNTPELDVEMPDLSQYQSIYIGYPIWGMTMAEPVATFIETYAKELDGKTIIPFSTNGGYGLGSSIGYIETVLAENQVNARIEPAFAVEGNKVDQADSDLMTWYDNLNK
;
A
#
# COMPACT_ATOMS: atom_id res chain seq x y z
N MET A 1 74.84 -27.23 25.66
CA MET A 1 75.66 -26.38 24.76
C MET A 1 74.84 -25.17 24.35
N ARG A 2 75.01 -24.08 25.02
CA ARG A 2 75.71 -22.85 24.65
C ARG A 2 75.46 -22.49 23.17
N LYS A 3 74.63 -21.42 22.90
CA LYS A 3 75.18 -20.14 22.42
C LYS A 3 74.11 -19.05 22.49
N ARG A 4 74.43 -18.04 23.27
CA ARG A 4 73.86 -16.68 23.30
C ARG A 4 74.28 -15.94 22.03
N PHE A 5 73.43 -15.07 21.52
CA PHE A 5 73.89 -13.83 20.92
C PHE A 5 72.91 -12.68 21.23
N ILE A 6 73.52 -11.58 21.53
CA ILE A 6 73.04 -10.35 22.17
C ILE A 6 73.00 -9.26 21.06
N LEU A 7 72.14 -8.26 21.28
CA LEU A 7 72.16 -6.85 20.84
C LEU A 7 71.62 -6.60 19.40
N LEU A 8 70.79 -5.62 19.22
CA LEU A 8 71.01 -4.20 19.40
C LEU A 8 69.67 -3.41 19.49
N VAL A 9 69.72 -2.45 20.39
CA VAL A 9 68.74 -1.39 20.64
C VAL A 9 68.83 -0.34 19.52
N SER A 10 67.70 0.13 19.07
CA SER A 10 67.61 1.45 18.49
C SER A 10 66.31 2.10 18.94
N VAL A 11 66.50 3.06 19.81
CA VAL A 11 65.51 4.05 20.27
C VAL A 11 65.34 5.09 19.18
N LEU A 12 64.11 5.29 18.74
CA LEU A 12 63.75 6.54 18.06
C LEU A 12 62.48 7.08 18.72
N VAL A 13 62.67 8.16 19.45
CA VAL A 13 61.62 9.01 20.02
C VAL A 13 61.16 9.93 18.91
N LEU A 14 59.89 9.94 18.63
CA LEU A 14 59.23 11.07 17.98
C LEU A 14 57.82 11.27 18.52
N ALA A 15 57.69 12.41 19.01
CA ALA A 15 56.62 13.25 19.54
C ALA A 15 55.15 12.84 19.35
N ALA A 16 54.47 13.13 20.42
CA ALA A 16 53.04 13.17 20.66
C ALA A 16 52.21 13.90 19.59
N CYS A 17 51.07 13.30 19.26
CA CYS A 17 49.84 14.03 19.05
C CYS A 17 48.72 13.19 19.66
N SER A 18 48.21 13.68 20.76
CA SER A 18 47.00 13.21 21.41
C SER A 18 45.80 13.52 20.51
N VAL A 19 45.20 12.50 19.97
CA VAL A 19 43.81 12.60 19.50
C VAL A 19 42.97 11.78 20.45
N GLN A 20 42.22 12.47 21.27
CA GLN A 20 41.13 11.89 22.06
C GLN A 20 40.09 11.35 21.08
N ASN A 21 39.94 10.05 21.04
CA ASN A 21 38.85 9.41 20.34
C ASN A 21 37.73 9.25 21.36
N GLU A 22 36.85 10.25 21.42
CA GLU A 22 35.56 10.12 22.10
C GLU A 22 34.78 9.04 21.37
N SER A 23 34.50 7.97 22.11
CA SER A 23 33.55 6.94 21.70
C SER A 23 32.18 7.58 21.59
N GLN A 24 31.83 8.04 20.42
CA GLN A 24 30.44 8.37 20.10
C GLN A 24 29.64 7.08 20.09
N ILE A 25 28.85 6.89 21.12
CA ILE A 25 27.73 5.95 21.14
C ILE A 25 26.76 6.51 20.08
N ASN A 26 26.80 5.94 18.89
CA ASN A 26 25.74 6.11 17.91
C ASN A 26 24.48 5.46 18.47
N SER A 27 23.68 6.21 19.22
CA SER A 27 22.26 5.98 19.30
C SER A 27 21.72 6.17 17.89
N SER A 28 21.46 5.07 17.20
CA SER A 28 20.64 5.06 15.99
C SER A 28 19.22 5.48 16.40
N SER A 29 19.00 6.80 16.48
CA SER A 29 17.69 7.34 16.30
C SER A 29 17.32 7.03 14.86
N SER A 30 16.38 6.11 14.66
CA SER A 30 15.64 5.99 13.41
C SER A 30 15.03 7.37 13.15
N SER A 31 15.71 8.17 12.35
CA SER A 31 15.13 9.36 11.76
C SER A 31 14.02 8.82 10.83
N LEU A 32 12.78 9.01 11.24
CA LEU A 32 11.65 8.96 10.32
C LEU A 32 12.01 9.92 9.18
N SER A 33 12.43 9.36 8.05
CA SER A 33 12.65 10.13 6.85
C SER A 33 11.27 10.58 6.40
N VAL A 34 10.95 11.85 6.66
CA VAL A 34 9.82 12.53 6.02
C VAL A 34 10.08 12.42 4.52
N LEU A 35 9.38 11.52 3.85
CA LEU A 35 9.43 11.44 2.40
C LEU A 35 8.83 12.73 1.85
N PRO A 36 9.46 13.34 0.85
CA PRO A 36 8.96 14.58 0.28
C PRO A 36 7.54 14.38 -0.25
N SER A 37 6.70 15.40 -0.14
CA SER A 37 5.40 15.49 -0.80
C SER A 37 5.60 15.16 -2.28
N GLY A 38 5.29 13.93 -2.66
CA GLY A 38 5.52 13.37 -3.98
C GLY A 38 4.21 13.03 -4.66
N LYS A 39 4.29 12.85 -5.97
CA LYS A 39 3.21 12.23 -6.75
C LYS A 39 3.64 10.82 -7.11
N MET A 40 2.70 9.89 -7.14
CA MET A 40 2.92 8.57 -7.72
C MET A 40 3.32 8.71 -9.18
N ASP A 41 4.41 8.08 -9.58
CA ASP A 41 4.85 8.08 -10.97
C ASP A 41 4.18 6.91 -11.71
N GLN A 42 3.13 7.22 -12.47
CA GLN A 42 2.37 6.23 -13.22
C GLN A 42 3.23 5.43 -14.20
N SER A 43 4.35 5.99 -14.67
CA SER A 43 5.25 5.32 -15.62
C SER A 43 6.07 4.20 -14.97
N GLN A 44 6.17 4.17 -13.66
CA GLN A 44 6.88 3.14 -12.88
C GLN A 44 5.95 2.02 -12.41
N ILE A 45 4.63 2.21 -12.50
CA ILE A 45 3.66 1.22 -12.04
C ILE A 45 3.59 0.07 -13.03
N VAL A 46 3.90 -1.12 -12.54
CA VAL A 46 3.82 -2.37 -13.32
C VAL A 46 2.40 -2.94 -13.19
N ALA A 47 1.63 -2.87 -14.25
CA ALA A 47 0.25 -3.36 -14.29
C ALA A 47 -0.02 -4.20 -15.55
N PRO A 48 0.47 -5.46 -15.58
CA PRO A 48 0.49 -6.30 -16.80
C PRO A 48 -0.89 -6.68 -17.33
N GLN A 49 -1.94 -6.49 -16.55
CA GLN A 49 -3.31 -6.76 -16.97
C GLN A 49 -3.97 -5.57 -17.65
N VAL A 50 -3.43 -4.37 -17.48
CA VAL A 50 -3.96 -3.15 -18.08
C VAL A 50 -3.72 -3.16 -19.59
N GLY A 51 -4.75 -2.80 -20.35
CA GLY A 51 -4.71 -2.77 -21.82
C GLY A 51 -4.92 -4.12 -22.50
N LEU A 52 -5.15 -5.22 -21.75
CA LEU A 52 -5.58 -6.48 -22.36
C LEU A 52 -6.90 -6.28 -23.10
N SER A 53 -7.02 -6.88 -24.29
CA SER A 53 -8.28 -6.87 -25.06
C SER A 53 -9.41 -7.57 -24.28
N ASP A 54 -10.65 -7.27 -24.60
CA ASP A 54 -11.81 -7.94 -23.97
C ASP A 54 -11.78 -9.45 -24.18
N GLU A 55 -11.22 -9.93 -25.28
CA GLU A 55 -11.06 -11.37 -25.53
C GLU A 55 -10.03 -11.98 -24.58
N GLU A 56 -8.85 -11.40 -24.47
CA GLU A 56 -7.79 -11.87 -23.56
C GLU A 56 -8.27 -11.78 -22.11
N TRP A 57 -8.88 -10.66 -21.72
CA TRP A 57 -9.44 -10.45 -20.39
C TRP A 57 -10.55 -11.46 -20.05
N ASN A 58 -11.51 -11.70 -20.96
CA ASN A 58 -12.58 -12.65 -20.73
C ASN A 58 -12.12 -14.10 -20.66
N ASN A 59 -11.06 -14.45 -21.37
CA ASN A 59 -10.45 -15.79 -21.29
C ASN A 59 -9.77 -16.02 -19.94
N SER A 60 -9.29 -14.98 -19.31
CA SER A 60 -8.57 -15.05 -18.04
C SER A 60 -9.27 -14.34 -16.88
N ARG A 61 -9.99 -13.26 -17.15
CA ARG A 61 -10.71 -12.41 -16.17
C ARG A 61 -9.84 -11.97 -14.99
N GLY A 62 -8.57 -11.63 -15.27
CA GLY A 62 -7.60 -11.33 -14.23
C GLY A 62 -7.17 -12.55 -13.42
N THR A 63 -7.51 -13.75 -13.87
CA THR A 63 -7.18 -15.01 -13.19
C THR A 63 -5.90 -15.66 -13.71
N VAL A 64 -5.38 -15.21 -14.84
CA VAL A 64 -4.07 -15.67 -15.27
C VAL A 64 -3.06 -15.16 -14.26
N SER A 65 -2.35 -16.12 -13.66
CA SER A 65 -1.14 -15.79 -12.93
C SER A 65 -0.21 -15.07 -13.91
N ASP A 66 0.05 -13.81 -13.63
CA ASP A 66 1.09 -13.04 -14.34
C ASP A 66 2.51 -13.53 -13.97
N GLY A 67 2.57 -14.59 -13.13
CA GLY A 67 3.81 -15.20 -12.65
C GLY A 67 4.52 -14.35 -11.60
N LYS A 68 3.98 -13.19 -11.27
CA LYS A 68 4.57 -12.26 -10.30
C LYS A 68 3.47 -11.58 -9.52
N ASP A 69 3.67 -11.49 -8.24
CA ASP A 69 3.08 -10.40 -7.47
C ASP A 69 3.93 -9.16 -7.77
N THR A 70 3.41 -8.26 -8.55
CA THR A 70 4.18 -7.10 -9.04
C THR A 70 4.55 -6.15 -7.90
N ASN A 71 3.86 -6.23 -6.77
CA ASN A 71 4.06 -5.34 -5.62
C ASN A 71 4.99 -5.94 -4.57
N SER A 72 5.18 -7.27 -4.53
CA SER A 72 6.03 -7.91 -3.51
C SER A 72 7.53 -7.67 -3.69
N GLU A 73 7.94 -7.18 -4.86
CA GLU A 73 9.35 -6.90 -5.19
C GLU A 73 9.68 -5.39 -5.13
N GLN A 74 8.71 -4.54 -4.80
CA GLN A 74 8.86 -3.08 -4.74
C GLN A 74 8.64 -2.58 -3.31
N GLU A 75 9.31 -1.49 -2.98
CA GLU A 75 9.00 -0.77 -1.73
C GLU A 75 7.56 -0.23 -1.79
N PRO A 76 6.76 -0.42 -0.74
CA PRO A 76 5.39 0.05 -0.71
C PRO A 76 5.29 1.56 -0.90
N THR A 77 4.32 1.99 -1.68
CA THR A 77 4.07 3.41 -1.89
C THR A 77 3.67 4.08 -0.57
N ARG A 78 4.46 5.08 -0.16
CA ARG A 78 4.22 5.91 1.00
C ARG A 78 4.51 7.37 0.68
N ILE A 79 3.48 8.18 0.53
CA ILE A 79 3.58 9.61 0.23
C ILE A 79 2.76 10.35 1.28
N LEU A 80 3.43 11.11 2.12
CA LEU A 80 2.81 11.87 3.20
C LEU A 80 3.24 13.33 3.12
N SER A 81 2.33 14.23 3.45
CA SER A 81 2.54 15.67 3.54
C SER A 81 1.97 16.21 4.86
N GLU A 82 2.38 17.41 5.22
CA GLU A 82 1.86 18.07 6.42
C GLU A 82 0.48 18.71 6.20
N ASP A 83 0.12 18.97 4.94
CA ASP A 83 -1.03 19.81 4.58
C ASP A 83 -2.20 19.04 3.95
N ALA A 84 -2.06 17.74 3.63
CA ALA A 84 -3.12 16.98 3.02
C ALA A 84 -4.28 16.73 3.99
N ASP A 85 -5.49 16.99 3.54
CA ASP A 85 -6.75 16.71 4.26
C ASP A 85 -7.42 15.40 3.81
N SER A 86 -6.81 14.72 2.87
CA SER A 86 -7.29 13.44 2.33
C SER A 86 -6.16 12.42 2.19
N LEU A 87 -6.49 11.15 2.39
CA LEU A 87 -5.58 10.02 2.32
C LEU A 87 -6.15 8.96 1.40
N ILE A 88 -5.32 8.43 0.51
CA ILE A 88 -5.59 7.20 -0.24
C ILE A 88 -4.93 6.04 0.51
N VAL A 89 -5.73 5.06 0.90
CA VAL A 89 -5.27 3.78 1.43
C VAL A 89 -5.67 2.71 0.42
N TYR A 90 -4.73 1.96 -0.11
CA TYR A 90 -5.04 0.95 -1.11
C TYR A 90 -4.21 -0.32 -0.96
N PHE A 91 -4.73 -1.40 -1.51
CA PHE A 91 -4.00 -2.64 -1.75
C PHE A 91 -4.06 -2.99 -3.23
N SER A 92 -2.94 -3.44 -3.79
CA SER A 92 -2.88 -3.92 -5.16
C SER A 92 -1.95 -5.13 -5.24
N ARG A 93 -2.34 -6.19 -5.96
CA ARG A 93 -1.48 -7.37 -6.20
C ARG A 93 -0.79 -7.32 -7.56
N SER A 94 -1.50 -6.86 -8.57
CA SER A 94 -1.06 -6.87 -9.96
C SER A 94 -1.02 -5.48 -10.60
N GLY A 95 -0.94 -4.43 -9.79
CA GLY A 95 -0.73 -3.06 -10.23
C GLY A 95 -1.99 -2.31 -10.73
N SER A 96 -3.07 -2.99 -11.11
CA SER A 96 -4.25 -2.30 -11.65
C SER A 96 -4.90 -1.33 -10.64
N THR A 97 -5.04 -1.74 -9.38
CA THR A 97 -5.57 -0.85 -8.32
C THR A 97 -4.58 0.26 -7.98
N GLU A 98 -3.30 -0.01 -8.01
CA GLU A 98 -2.24 0.98 -7.81
C GLU A 98 -2.27 2.06 -8.90
N LEU A 99 -2.39 1.65 -10.18
CA LEU A 99 -2.55 2.60 -11.28
C LEU A 99 -3.81 3.46 -11.13
N LEU A 100 -4.91 2.87 -10.67
CA LEU A 100 -6.13 3.63 -10.38
C LEU A 100 -5.93 4.60 -9.22
N ALA A 101 -5.24 4.18 -8.15
CA ALA A 101 -4.89 5.04 -7.02
C ALA A 101 -4.03 6.23 -7.45
N SER A 102 -3.06 6.02 -8.34
CA SER A 102 -2.21 7.10 -8.85
C SER A 102 -2.99 8.13 -9.67
N LYS A 103 -4.00 7.70 -10.45
CA LYS A 103 -4.90 8.60 -11.18
C LYS A 103 -5.78 9.42 -10.23
N ILE A 104 -6.30 8.79 -9.16
CA ILE A 104 -7.07 9.48 -8.10
C ILE A 104 -6.18 10.47 -7.36
N GLN A 105 -4.95 10.11 -7.03
CA GLN A 105 -4.00 11.03 -6.42
C GLN A 105 -3.70 12.24 -7.30
N ALA A 106 -3.57 12.04 -8.60
CA ALA A 106 -3.35 13.15 -9.54
C ALA A 106 -4.51 14.16 -9.55
N LEU A 107 -5.75 13.72 -9.29
CA LEU A 107 -6.94 14.57 -9.20
C LEU A 107 -7.09 15.20 -7.80
N SER A 108 -6.87 14.44 -6.74
CA SER A 108 -7.18 14.83 -5.36
C SER A 108 -6.02 15.54 -4.64
N GLY A 109 -4.78 15.26 -5.03
CA GLY A 109 -3.61 15.68 -4.26
C GLY A 109 -3.46 14.97 -2.90
N ALA A 110 -4.21 13.90 -2.67
CA ALA A 110 -4.22 13.16 -1.42
C ALA A 110 -2.86 12.54 -1.10
N ASP A 111 -2.57 12.36 0.18
CA ASP A 111 -1.52 11.49 0.68
C ASP A 111 -1.81 10.03 0.28
N VAL A 112 -0.80 9.17 0.28
CA VAL A 112 -0.95 7.79 -0.19
C VAL A 112 -0.25 6.81 0.75
N ILE A 113 -0.95 5.76 1.10
CA ILE A 113 -0.42 4.58 1.80
C ILE A 113 -0.83 3.32 1.05
N GLU A 114 0.15 2.53 0.66
CA GLU A 114 -0.06 1.18 0.17
C GLU A 114 -0.10 0.20 1.35
N LEU A 115 -1.15 -0.63 1.38
CA LEU A 115 -1.27 -1.70 2.35
C LEU A 115 -0.44 -2.91 1.92
N VAL A 116 0.33 -3.44 2.83
CA VAL A 116 1.12 -4.65 2.64
C VAL A 116 0.71 -5.68 3.66
N ALA A 117 0.38 -6.88 3.21
CA ALA A 117 0.21 -8.00 4.13
C ALA A 117 1.57 -8.44 4.65
N LYS A 118 1.72 -8.63 5.95
CA LYS A 118 2.96 -9.07 6.61
C LYS A 118 3.50 -10.37 6.01
N GLU A 119 2.61 -11.29 5.68
CA GLU A 119 2.92 -12.41 4.82
C GLU A 119 2.38 -12.09 3.43
N THR A 120 3.26 -11.87 2.46
CA THR A 120 2.88 -11.53 1.08
C THR A 120 2.06 -12.64 0.44
N TYR A 121 1.15 -12.26 -0.47
CA TYR A 121 0.40 -13.23 -1.26
C TYR A 121 1.30 -13.85 -2.32
N SER A 122 1.02 -15.11 -2.67
CA SER A 122 1.78 -15.82 -3.69
C SER A 122 1.62 -15.15 -5.07
N SER A 123 2.69 -15.21 -5.87
CA SER A 123 2.62 -14.89 -7.29
C SER A 123 1.75 -15.88 -8.07
N ASN A 124 1.55 -17.09 -7.54
CA ASN A 124 0.62 -18.07 -8.10
C ASN A 124 -0.82 -17.69 -7.77
N TYR A 125 -1.63 -17.46 -8.80
CA TYR A 125 -3.02 -17.08 -8.65
C TYR A 125 -3.84 -18.09 -7.83
N GLY A 126 -3.67 -19.39 -8.09
CA GLY A 126 -4.41 -20.44 -7.38
C GLY A 126 -4.13 -20.47 -5.88
N GLU A 127 -2.88 -20.28 -5.49
CA GLU A 127 -2.45 -20.20 -4.08
C GLU A 127 -3.03 -18.95 -3.41
N THR A 128 -3.02 -17.82 -4.10
CA THR A 128 -3.64 -16.58 -3.61
C THR A 128 -5.14 -16.75 -3.41
N VAL A 129 -5.85 -17.36 -4.35
CA VAL A 129 -7.29 -17.65 -4.22
C VAL A 129 -7.56 -18.58 -3.05
N GLN A 130 -6.76 -19.63 -2.89
CA GLN A 130 -6.92 -20.58 -1.77
C GLN A 130 -6.73 -19.87 -0.42
N ARG A 131 -5.67 -19.08 -0.27
CA ARG A 131 -5.38 -18.33 0.95
C ARG A 131 -6.48 -17.32 1.26
N ALA A 132 -6.83 -16.43 0.32
CA ALA A 132 -7.87 -15.44 0.51
C ALA A 132 -9.24 -16.05 0.82
N THR A 133 -9.57 -17.21 0.22
CA THR A 133 -10.79 -17.96 0.54
C THR A 133 -10.75 -18.50 1.96
N GLN A 134 -9.60 -19.01 2.40
CA GLN A 134 -9.44 -19.52 3.77
C GLN A 134 -9.55 -18.39 4.79
N GLU A 135 -8.84 -17.27 4.60
CA GLU A 135 -8.87 -16.08 5.46
C GLU A 135 -10.33 -15.61 5.66
N ARG A 136 -11.10 -15.51 4.58
CA ARG A 136 -12.49 -15.11 4.60
C ARG A 136 -13.39 -16.11 5.35
N ASN A 137 -13.21 -17.41 5.09
CA ASN A 137 -14.04 -18.44 5.69
C ASN A 137 -13.84 -18.55 7.20
N VAL A 138 -12.63 -18.34 7.68
CA VAL A 138 -12.31 -18.41 9.12
C VAL A 138 -12.37 -17.03 9.79
N LYS A 139 -12.69 -15.98 9.05
CA LYS A 139 -12.70 -14.57 9.51
C LYS A 139 -11.38 -14.19 10.21
N ASN A 140 -10.29 -14.54 9.58
CA ASN A 140 -8.95 -14.24 10.04
C ASN A 140 -8.23 -13.46 8.95
N THR A 141 -8.43 -12.17 8.95
CA THR A 141 -7.78 -11.24 8.00
C THR A 141 -6.28 -11.18 8.26
N PRO A 142 -5.44 -10.95 7.23
CA PRO A 142 -3.99 -10.94 7.37
C PRO A 142 -3.51 -9.76 8.22
N GLU A 143 -2.45 -9.97 9.03
CA GLU A 143 -1.74 -8.85 9.64
C GLU A 143 -1.14 -7.95 8.55
N LEU A 144 -1.16 -6.64 8.78
CA LEU A 144 -0.53 -5.66 7.90
C LEU A 144 0.87 -5.31 8.38
N ASP A 145 1.79 -5.14 7.44
CA ASP A 145 3.12 -4.59 7.65
C ASP A 145 3.17 -3.15 7.10
N VAL A 146 2.49 -2.26 7.79
CA VAL A 146 2.39 -0.85 7.42
C VAL A 146 2.31 0.03 8.66
N GLU A 147 3.09 1.11 8.67
CA GLU A 147 2.98 2.16 9.67
C GLU A 147 1.93 3.17 9.20
N MET A 148 0.76 3.19 9.84
CA MET A 148 -0.30 4.11 9.50
C MET A 148 0.00 5.51 10.06
N PRO A 149 -0.22 6.60 9.30
CA PRO A 149 -0.14 7.96 9.83
C PRO A 149 -1.30 8.21 10.81
N ASP A 150 -1.22 9.31 11.55
CA ASP A 150 -2.35 9.77 12.37
C ASP A 150 -3.54 10.12 11.47
N LEU A 151 -4.58 9.28 11.50
CA LEU A 151 -5.76 9.47 10.66
C LEU A 151 -6.57 10.72 11.05
N SER A 152 -6.34 11.31 12.22
CA SER A 152 -7.11 12.47 12.70
C SER A 152 -6.93 13.71 11.80
N GLN A 153 -5.81 13.83 11.08
CA GLN A 153 -5.57 14.95 10.16
C GLN A 153 -6.42 14.90 8.89
N TYR A 154 -6.89 13.72 8.48
CA TYR A 154 -7.63 13.57 7.23
C TYR A 154 -9.14 13.65 7.44
N GLN A 155 -9.81 14.40 6.59
CA GLN A 155 -11.28 14.50 6.54
C GLN A 155 -11.86 13.41 5.61
N SER A 156 -11.14 13.08 4.56
CA SER A 156 -11.56 12.11 3.56
C SER A 156 -10.56 10.97 3.41
N ILE A 157 -11.06 9.74 3.40
CA ILE A 157 -10.26 8.53 3.19
C ILE A 157 -10.75 7.82 1.93
N TYR A 158 -9.93 7.84 0.89
CA TYR A 158 -10.12 7.00 -0.28
C TYR A 158 -9.67 5.58 0.05
N ILE A 159 -10.49 4.58 -0.23
CA ILE A 159 -10.18 3.18 0.06
C ILE A 159 -10.18 2.38 -1.24
N GLY A 160 -8.99 1.91 -1.66
CA GLY A 160 -8.75 1.24 -2.92
C GLY A 160 -8.50 -0.26 -2.78
N TYR A 161 -9.19 -1.07 -3.59
CA TYR A 161 -9.07 -2.53 -3.50
C TYR A 161 -9.41 -3.26 -4.80
N PRO A 162 -8.76 -4.39 -5.08
CA PRO A 162 -9.27 -5.34 -6.05
C PRO A 162 -10.43 -6.15 -5.46
N ILE A 163 -11.40 -6.53 -6.31
CA ILE A 163 -12.48 -7.44 -5.91
C ILE A 163 -11.99 -8.88 -5.95
N TRP A 164 -11.95 -9.52 -4.78
CA TRP A 164 -11.61 -10.92 -4.59
C TRP A 164 -12.80 -11.70 -4.04
N GLY A 165 -13.25 -12.74 -4.77
CA GLY A 165 -14.36 -13.56 -4.32
C GLY A 165 -15.65 -12.78 -4.03
N MET A 166 -15.95 -11.78 -4.85
CA MET A 166 -17.14 -10.91 -4.76
C MET A 166 -17.15 -9.94 -3.58
N THR A 167 -15.98 -9.65 -2.98
CA THR A 167 -15.83 -8.62 -1.96
C THR A 167 -14.45 -7.95 -2.11
N MET A 168 -14.05 -7.07 -1.18
CA MET A 168 -12.72 -6.48 -1.17
C MET A 168 -11.64 -7.50 -0.83
N ALA A 169 -10.40 -7.24 -1.24
CA ALA A 169 -9.24 -8.03 -0.82
C ALA A 169 -9.03 -7.93 0.70
N GLU A 170 -8.63 -9.04 1.31
CA GLU A 170 -8.53 -9.20 2.76
C GLU A 170 -7.62 -8.15 3.47
N PRO A 171 -6.48 -7.67 2.90
CA PRO A 171 -5.70 -6.60 3.52
C PRO A 171 -6.49 -5.31 3.75
N VAL A 172 -7.45 -4.99 2.85
CA VAL A 172 -8.30 -3.81 3.01
C VAL A 172 -9.37 -4.04 4.07
N ALA A 173 -9.90 -5.26 4.15
CA ALA A 173 -10.78 -5.63 5.25
C ALA A 173 -10.08 -5.45 6.61
N THR A 174 -8.82 -5.92 6.73
CA THR A 174 -8.00 -5.71 7.95
C THR A 174 -7.86 -4.22 8.30
N PHE A 175 -7.58 -3.37 7.30
CA PHE A 175 -7.47 -1.94 7.53
C PHE A 175 -8.78 -1.36 8.11
N ILE A 176 -9.91 -1.67 7.48
CA ILE A 176 -11.22 -1.14 7.90
C ILE A 176 -11.57 -1.64 9.30
N GLU A 177 -11.36 -2.92 9.60
CA GLU A 177 -11.62 -3.50 10.92
C GLU A 177 -10.73 -2.89 12.01
N THR A 178 -9.44 -2.72 11.70
CA THR A 178 -8.44 -2.23 12.67
C THR A 178 -8.66 -0.76 13.01
N TYR A 179 -8.92 0.07 11.99
CA TYR A 179 -9.01 1.52 12.11
C TYR A 179 -10.45 2.04 12.09
N ALA A 180 -11.46 1.17 12.25
CA ALA A 180 -12.87 1.54 12.16
C ALA A 180 -13.21 2.80 12.98
N LYS A 181 -12.77 2.85 14.24
CA LYS A 181 -13.07 3.98 15.15
C LYS A 181 -12.42 5.29 14.74
N GLU A 182 -11.29 5.22 14.07
CA GLU A 182 -10.58 6.40 13.55
C GLU A 182 -11.24 6.97 12.29
N LEU A 183 -12.17 6.21 11.70
CA LEU A 183 -12.99 6.65 10.57
C LEU A 183 -14.24 7.45 11.00
N ASP A 184 -14.50 7.60 12.30
CA ASP A 184 -15.68 8.33 12.78
C ASP A 184 -15.65 9.80 12.34
N GLY A 185 -16.79 10.26 11.82
CA GLY A 185 -16.96 11.62 11.28
C GLY A 185 -16.32 11.88 9.92
N LYS A 186 -15.65 10.89 9.32
CA LYS A 186 -14.94 11.05 8.04
C LYS A 186 -15.82 10.74 6.84
N THR A 187 -15.36 11.17 5.68
CA THR A 187 -15.90 10.77 4.38
C THR A 187 -15.07 9.60 3.83
N ILE A 188 -15.71 8.48 3.58
CA ILE A 188 -15.11 7.30 2.97
C ILE A 188 -15.45 7.28 1.49
N ILE A 189 -14.45 7.16 0.65
CA ILE A 189 -14.56 7.23 -0.81
C ILE A 189 -13.99 5.95 -1.41
N PRO A 190 -14.82 4.91 -1.60
CA PRO A 190 -14.33 3.63 -2.12
C PRO A 190 -14.02 3.69 -3.61
N PHE A 191 -12.95 2.97 -4.00
CA PHE A 191 -12.69 2.70 -5.42
C PHE A 191 -12.14 1.30 -5.61
N SER A 192 -12.44 0.66 -6.73
CA SER A 192 -12.06 -0.73 -6.94
C SER A 192 -11.72 -1.08 -8.38
N THR A 193 -10.85 -2.08 -8.51
CA THR A 193 -10.68 -2.82 -9.75
C THR A 193 -11.32 -4.21 -9.63
N ASN A 194 -11.85 -4.73 -10.73
CA ASN A 194 -12.56 -6.00 -10.69
C ASN A 194 -12.39 -6.80 -11.99
N GLY A 195 -12.79 -8.06 -11.97
CA GLY A 195 -12.75 -8.98 -13.11
C GLY A 195 -14.06 -9.02 -13.93
N GLY A 196 -14.82 -7.93 -13.98
CA GLY A 196 -16.10 -7.84 -14.71
C GLY A 196 -17.34 -8.09 -13.83
N TYR A 197 -17.19 -8.17 -12.51
CA TYR A 197 -18.30 -8.42 -11.57
C TYR A 197 -18.67 -7.20 -10.71
N GLY A 198 -18.07 -6.04 -10.97
CA GLY A 198 -18.32 -4.80 -10.22
C GLY A 198 -17.85 -4.87 -8.77
N LEU A 199 -18.54 -4.16 -7.90
CA LEU A 199 -18.19 -3.99 -6.48
C LEU A 199 -18.49 -5.22 -5.59
N GLY A 200 -19.29 -6.16 -6.07
CA GLY A 200 -19.76 -7.27 -5.23
C GLY A 200 -20.43 -6.78 -3.95
N SER A 201 -20.07 -7.36 -2.80
CA SER A 201 -20.58 -7.01 -1.47
C SER A 201 -19.68 -6.04 -0.70
N SER A 202 -18.66 -5.47 -1.33
CA SER A 202 -17.64 -4.69 -0.64
C SER A 202 -18.17 -3.47 0.11
N ILE A 203 -19.13 -2.75 -0.47
CA ILE A 203 -19.73 -1.57 0.21
C ILE A 203 -20.53 -2.00 1.44
N GLY A 204 -21.37 -3.05 1.32
CA GLY A 204 -22.10 -3.59 2.45
C GLY A 204 -21.20 -4.12 3.58
N TYR A 205 -19.98 -4.58 3.22
CA TYR A 205 -18.97 -4.94 4.21
C TYR A 205 -18.48 -3.70 4.99
N ILE A 206 -18.13 -2.62 4.29
CA ILE A 206 -17.75 -1.35 4.93
C ILE A 206 -18.85 -0.87 5.87
N GLU A 207 -20.09 -0.80 5.39
CA GLU A 207 -21.26 -0.40 6.18
C GLU A 207 -21.42 -1.25 7.44
N THR A 208 -21.25 -2.57 7.32
CA THR A 208 -21.37 -3.52 8.44
C THR A 208 -20.29 -3.25 9.50
N VAL A 209 -19.04 -3.15 9.12
CA VAL A 209 -17.92 -2.92 10.06
C VAL A 209 -18.09 -1.57 10.77
N LEU A 210 -18.48 -0.52 10.06
CA LEU A 210 -18.72 0.80 10.66
C LEU A 210 -19.89 0.74 11.67
N ALA A 211 -20.99 0.08 11.32
CA ALA A 211 -22.15 -0.07 12.18
C ALA A 211 -21.82 -0.88 13.45
N GLU A 212 -21.10 -2.00 13.32
CA GLU A 212 -20.67 -2.82 14.46
C GLU A 212 -19.75 -2.05 15.43
N ASN A 213 -18.96 -1.11 14.93
CA ASN A 213 -18.09 -0.25 15.72
C ASN A 213 -18.76 1.07 16.18
N GLN A 214 -20.03 1.30 15.84
CA GLN A 214 -20.80 2.51 16.16
C GLN A 214 -20.16 3.78 15.56
N VAL A 215 -19.58 3.66 14.36
CA VAL A 215 -18.91 4.73 13.62
C VAL A 215 -19.90 5.41 12.70
N ASN A 216 -19.93 6.73 12.74
CA ASN A 216 -20.76 7.56 11.87
C ASN A 216 -19.88 8.20 10.77
N ALA A 217 -19.64 7.48 9.72
CA ALA A 217 -18.90 7.96 8.54
C ALA A 217 -19.84 8.08 7.34
N ARG A 218 -19.57 9.03 6.46
CA ARG A 218 -20.28 9.17 5.20
C ARG A 218 -19.58 8.32 4.12
N ILE A 219 -20.30 7.44 3.46
CA ILE A 219 -19.76 6.64 2.36
C ILE A 219 -20.25 7.26 1.05
N GLU A 220 -19.32 7.68 0.21
CA GLU A 220 -19.60 8.21 -1.12
C GLU A 220 -19.83 7.10 -2.15
N PRO A 221 -20.46 7.42 -3.29
CA PRO A 221 -20.59 6.48 -4.40
C PRO A 221 -19.21 6.00 -4.87
N ALA A 222 -19.04 4.68 -4.90
CA ALA A 222 -17.77 4.07 -5.26
C ALA A 222 -17.48 4.18 -6.76
N PHE A 223 -16.19 4.35 -7.11
CA PHE A 223 -15.72 4.13 -8.48
C PHE A 223 -15.32 2.67 -8.68
N ALA A 224 -15.75 2.07 -9.79
CA ALA A 224 -15.37 0.70 -10.11
C ALA A 224 -15.06 0.56 -11.60
N VAL A 225 -13.95 -0.11 -11.91
CA VAL A 225 -13.50 -0.35 -13.27
C VAL A 225 -12.93 -1.77 -13.40
N GLU A 226 -13.05 -2.37 -14.59
CA GLU A 226 -12.35 -3.61 -14.88
C GLU A 226 -10.84 -3.38 -14.92
N GLY A 227 -10.05 -4.32 -14.36
CA GLY A 227 -8.62 -4.16 -14.18
C GLY A 227 -7.84 -3.92 -15.50
N ASN A 228 -8.33 -4.46 -16.61
CA ASN A 228 -7.75 -4.22 -17.93
C ASN A 228 -8.08 -2.85 -18.56
N LYS A 229 -9.06 -2.12 -18.03
CA LYS A 229 -9.56 -0.85 -18.58
C LYS A 229 -9.15 0.38 -17.78
N VAL A 230 -8.27 0.23 -16.81
CA VAL A 230 -7.84 1.34 -15.95
C VAL A 230 -7.17 2.46 -16.75
N ASP A 231 -6.44 2.12 -17.81
CA ASP A 231 -5.80 3.08 -18.74
C ASP A 231 -6.81 3.90 -19.55
N GLN A 232 -8.04 3.42 -19.70
CA GLN A 232 -9.12 4.06 -20.47
C GLN A 232 -10.13 4.78 -19.57
N ALA A 233 -9.97 4.74 -18.25
CA ALA A 233 -10.96 5.20 -17.28
C ALA A 233 -10.93 6.72 -17.01
N ASP A 234 -10.03 7.51 -17.61
CA ASP A 234 -9.79 8.91 -17.24
C ASP A 234 -11.04 9.78 -17.30
N SER A 235 -11.86 9.65 -18.35
CA SER A 235 -13.08 10.44 -18.52
C SER A 235 -14.14 10.14 -17.47
N ASP A 236 -14.34 8.84 -17.19
CA ASP A 236 -15.34 8.39 -16.22
C ASP A 236 -14.87 8.70 -14.80
N LEU A 237 -13.58 8.54 -14.54
CA LEU A 237 -12.95 8.88 -13.27
C LEU A 237 -13.06 10.39 -12.97
N MET A 238 -12.79 11.24 -13.94
CA MET A 238 -12.95 12.68 -13.80
C MET A 238 -14.41 13.06 -13.52
N THR A 239 -15.35 12.45 -14.24
CA THR A 239 -16.79 12.68 -14.02
C THR A 239 -17.21 12.25 -12.62
N TRP A 240 -16.73 11.11 -12.15
CA TRP A 240 -16.99 10.63 -10.80
C TRP A 240 -16.40 11.58 -9.76
N TYR A 241 -15.14 11.99 -9.92
CA TYR A 241 -14.46 12.88 -8.99
C TYR A 241 -15.14 14.25 -8.89
N ASP A 242 -15.57 14.83 -10.03
CA ASP A 242 -16.31 16.09 -10.06
C ASP A 242 -17.66 16.00 -9.32
N ASN A 243 -18.28 14.81 -9.28
CA ASN A 243 -19.54 14.60 -8.57
C ASN A 243 -19.35 14.48 -7.05
N LEU A 244 -18.19 14.06 -6.56
CA LEU A 244 -17.87 14.04 -5.12
C LEU A 244 -17.79 15.47 -4.55
N ASN A 245 -17.47 16.45 -5.37
CA ASN A 245 -17.23 17.84 -4.96
C ASN A 245 -18.45 18.76 -5.19
N LYS A 246 -19.63 18.20 -5.45
CA LYS A 246 -20.89 18.96 -5.58
C LYS A 246 -21.72 18.89 -4.31
#